data_73dc0d8f2a8cdf41e250b69ff3ae12ba
#
_entry.id   73dc0d8f2a8cdf41e250b69ff3ae12ba
#
_cell.length_a   1.000
_cell.length_b   1.000
_cell.length_c   1.000
_cell.angle_alpha   90.00
_cell.angle_beta   90.00
_cell.angle_gamma   90.00
#
_symmetry.space_group_name_H-M   'P 1'
#
loop_
_entity.id
_entity.type
_entity.pdbx_description
1 polymer ?
#
loop_
_entity_poly.entity_id
_entity_poly.type
_entity_poly.pdbx_seq_one_letter_code
_entity_poly.pdbx_strand_id
1 'polypeptide(L)'
;MSLLLRLLVNAAALYAATRFVDGISFTGSIGALLGVALVFGVVNTIVKPILKFFSLPFIFLTLGLFLLVINAVMLLVTSSLSQSLGLGFTVRGFGAALVGSLVVSIVSMVLGALVEDDKKE
;
A
#
# COMPACT_ATOMS: atom_id res chain seq x y z
N MET A 1 12.31 2.87 -11.64
CA MET A 1 12.22 3.76 -10.46
C MET A 1 13.17 3.25 -9.38
N SER A 2 13.91 4.17 -8.77
CA SER A 2 14.84 3.79 -7.71
C SER A 2 14.10 3.33 -6.44
N LEU A 3 14.80 2.64 -5.56
CA LEU A 3 14.21 2.22 -4.29
C LEU A 3 13.80 3.41 -3.44
N LEU A 4 14.60 4.48 -3.46
CA LEU A 4 14.27 5.69 -2.71
C LEU A 4 12.97 6.33 -3.23
N LEU A 5 12.82 6.42 -4.55
CA LEU A 5 11.61 6.99 -5.14
C LEU A 5 10.39 6.12 -4.85
N ARG A 6 10.53 4.79 -4.87
CA ARG A 6 9.44 3.88 -4.49
C ARG A 6 9.03 4.11 -3.05
N LEU A 7 10.00 4.27 -2.16
CA LEU A 7 9.72 4.52 -0.76
C LEU A 7 8.93 5.82 -0.60
N LEU A 8 9.35 6.88 -1.29
CA LEU A 8 8.66 8.17 -1.22
C LEU A 8 7.26 8.10 -1.80
N VAL A 9 7.09 7.42 -2.93
CA VAL A 9 5.77 7.24 -3.54
C VAL A 9 4.86 6.44 -2.60
N ASN A 10 5.37 5.36 -2.02
CA ASN A 10 4.59 4.58 -1.06
C ASN A 10 4.20 5.40 0.16
N ALA A 11 5.12 6.21 0.69
CA ALA A 11 4.83 7.05 1.84
C ALA A 11 3.73 8.07 1.51
N ALA A 12 3.82 8.71 0.35
CA ALA A 12 2.82 9.68 -0.07
C ALA A 12 1.46 9.01 -0.28
N ALA A 13 1.44 7.82 -0.89
CA ALA A 13 0.20 7.09 -1.13
C ALA A 13 -0.45 6.65 0.18
N LEU A 14 0.33 6.15 1.13
CA LEU A 14 -0.17 5.74 2.43
C LEU A 14 -0.68 6.95 3.22
N TYR A 15 0.01 8.06 3.15
CA TYR A 15 -0.44 9.28 3.79
C TYR A 15 -1.78 9.76 3.21
N ALA A 16 -1.91 9.71 1.88
CA ALA A 16 -3.17 10.06 1.23
C ALA A 16 -4.30 9.15 1.73
N ALA A 17 -4.04 7.86 1.90
CA ALA A 17 -5.04 6.94 2.42
C ALA A 17 -5.47 7.33 3.84
N THR A 18 -4.54 7.77 4.69
CA THR A 18 -4.89 8.21 6.05
C THR A 18 -5.74 9.45 6.05
N ARG A 19 -5.63 10.30 5.03
CA ARG A 19 -6.40 11.54 4.93
C ARG A 19 -7.79 11.32 4.34
N PHE A 20 -7.95 10.35 3.45
CA PHE A 20 -9.20 10.16 2.71
C PHE A 20 -10.03 8.98 3.19
N VAL A 21 -9.48 8.10 4.02
CA VAL A 21 -10.19 6.91 4.50
C VAL A 21 -10.30 6.99 6.01
N ASP A 22 -11.54 7.04 6.53
CA ASP A 22 -11.78 7.22 7.96
C ASP A 22 -11.23 6.08 8.81
N GLY A 23 -11.24 4.86 8.27
CA GLY A 23 -10.77 3.69 9.02
C GLY A 23 -9.26 3.51 9.03
N ILE A 24 -8.51 4.40 8.37
CA ILE A 24 -7.05 4.34 8.32
C ILE A 24 -6.50 5.57 9.05
N SER A 25 -5.65 5.35 10.03
CA SER A 25 -5.08 6.43 10.82
C SER A 25 -3.57 6.27 10.96
N PHE A 26 -2.91 7.41 11.14
CA PHE A 26 -1.48 7.45 11.36
C PHE A 26 -1.19 8.60 12.34
N THR A 27 -0.47 8.26 13.42
CA THR A 27 -0.18 9.21 14.50
C THR A 27 1.31 9.43 14.71
N GLY A 28 2.15 8.89 13.85
CA GLY A 28 3.60 9.00 14.01
C GLY A 28 4.21 10.21 13.32
N SER A 29 5.53 10.26 13.37
CA SER A 29 6.33 11.28 12.71
C SER A 29 6.56 10.95 11.24
N ILE A 30 7.21 11.86 10.49
CA ILE A 30 7.62 11.58 9.12
C ILE A 30 8.55 10.36 9.07
N GLY A 31 9.46 10.24 10.03
CA GLY A 31 10.33 9.07 10.11
C GLY A 31 9.54 7.78 10.28
N ALA A 32 8.52 7.80 11.13
CA ALA A 32 7.65 6.64 11.30
C ALA A 32 6.85 6.35 10.03
N LEU A 33 6.41 7.37 9.29
CA LEU A 33 5.72 7.19 8.03
C LEU A 33 6.61 6.50 7.01
N LEU A 34 7.88 6.91 6.92
CA LEU A 34 8.85 6.22 6.06
C LEU A 34 9.04 4.78 6.49
N GLY A 35 9.02 4.52 7.79
CA GLY A 35 9.06 3.15 8.31
C GLY A 35 7.86 2.31 7.86
N VAL A 36 6.66 2.89 7.92
CA VAL A 36 5.46 2.21 7.44
C VAL A 36 5.56 1.94 5.93
N ALA A 37 6.04 2.92 5.17
CA ALA A 37 6.22 2.76 3.74
C ALA A 37 7.23 1.65 3.42
N LEU A 38 8.28 1.54 4.22
CA LEU A 38 9.25 0.46 4.06
C LEU A 38 8.62 -0.90 4.35
N VAL A 39 7.84 -1.01 5.43
CA VAL A 39 7.12 -2.24 5.75
C VAL A 39 6.18 -2.60 4.59
N PHE A 40 5.43 -1.63 4.09
CA PHE A 40 4.51 -1.84 2.98
C PHE A 40 5.25 -2.34 1.73
N GLY A 41 6.41 -1.75 1.42
CA GLY A 41 7.22 -2.17 0.28
C GLY A 41 7.75 -3.59 0.43
N VAL A 42 8.21 -3.95 1.63
CA VAL A 42 8.70 -5.30 1.91
C VAL A 42 7.56 -6.31 1.79
N VAL A 43 6.41 -6.01 2.38
CA VAL A 43 5.23 -6.87 2.31
C VAL A 43 4.82 -7.07 0.84
N ASN A 44 4.76 -5.98 0.08
CA ASN A 44 4.40 -6.09 -1.34
C ASN A 44 5.41 -6.91 -2.14
N THR A 45 6.68 -6.82 -1.80
CA THR A 45 7.72 -7.55 -2.53
C THR A 45 7.71 -9.05 -2.21
N ILE A 46 7.45 -9.41 -0.96
CA ILE A 46 7.58 -10.79 -0.49
C ILE A 46 6.25 -11.52 -0.46
N VAL A 47 5.22 -10.90 0.14
CA VAL A 47 3.95 -11.58 0.39
C VAL A 47 3.03 -11.53 -0.82
N LYS A 48 3.00 -10.39 -1.51
CA LYS A 48 2.07 -10.20 -2.62
C LYS A 48 2.25 -11.22 -3.75
N PRO A 49 3.47 -11.52 -4.23
CA PRO A 49 3.64 -12.54 -5.29
C PRO A 49 3.12 -13.90 -4.88
N ILE A 50 3.30 -14.27 -3.62
CA ILE A 50 2.81 -15.55 -3.11
C ILE A 50 1.29 -15.60 -3.15
N LEU A 51 0.64 -14.55 -2.64
CA LEU A 51 -0.82 -14.47 -2.66
C LEU A 51 -1.37 -14.43 -4.08
N LYS A 52 -0.72 -13.71 -4.98
CA LYS A 52 -1.16 -13.66 -6.38
C LYS A 52 -1.11 -15.04 -7.02
N PHE A 53 -0.03 -15.77 -6.79
CA PHE A 53 0.11 -17.11 -7.37
C PHE A 53 -1.03 -18.03 -6.93
N PHE A 54 -1.30 -18.10 -5.63
CA PHE A 54 -2.36 -18.96 -5.11
C PHE A 54 -3.76 -18.44 -5.44
N SER A 55 -3.89 -17.16 -5.79
CA SER A 55 -5.17 -16.55 -6.11
C SER A 55 -5.46 -16.48 -7.62
N LEU A 56 -4.56 -17.01 -8.46
CA LEU A 56 -4.71 -16.89 -9.92
C LEU A 56 -6.09 -17.29 -10.44
N PRO A 57 -6.68 -18.42 -10.02
CA PRO A 57 -8.02 -18.77 -10.51
C PRO A 57 -9.06 -17.69 -10.18
N PHE A 58 -8.99 -17.14 -8.97
CA PHE A 58 -9.93 -16.10 -8.53
C PHE A 58 -9.71 -14.78 -9.27
N ILE A 59 -8.45 -14.44 -9.53
CA ILE A 59 -8.11 -13.24 -10.30
C ILE A 59 -8.69 -13.36 -11.71
N PHE A 60 -8.55 -14.50 -12.31
CA PHE A 60 -9.08 -14.79 -13.66
C PHE A 60 -10.60 -14.67 -13.68
N LEU A 61 -11.28 -15.33 -12.72
CA LEU A 61 -12.74 -15.35 -12.68
C LEU A 61 -13.35 -13.98 -12.44
N THR A 62 -12.66 -13.12 -11.70
CA THR A 62 -13.16 -11.79 -11.37
C THR A 62 -12.64 -10.71 -12.32
N LEU A 63 -11.95 -11.09 -13.41
CA LEU A 63 -11.36 -10.15 -14.36
C LEU A 63 -10.41 -9.16 -13.69
N GLY A 64 -9.70 -9.65 -12.69
CA GLY A 64 -8.69 -8.86 -12.00
C GLY A 64 -9.18 -8.13 -10.76
N LEU A 65 -10.48 -8.10 -10.49
CA LEU A 65 -11.01 -7.41 -9.30
C LEU A 65 -10.47 -7.99 -7.99
N PHE A 66 -10.13 -9.28 -8.01
CA PHE A 66 -9.58 -9.92 -6.81
C PHE A 66 -8.24 -9.31 -6.39
N LEU A 67 -7.56 -8.60 -7.30
CA LEU A 67 -6.34 -7.88 -6.95
C LEU A 67 -6.59 -6.80 -5.88
N LEU A 68 -7.79 -6.21 -5.87
CA LEU A 68 -8.15 -5.27 -4.79
C LEU A 68 -8.19 -5.96 -3.44
N VAL A 69 -8.68 -7.20 -3.40
CA VAL A 69 -8.69 -7.98 -2.17
C VAL A 69 -7.26 -8.25 -1.71
N ILE A 70 -6.37 -8.62 -2.62
CA ILE A 70 -4.97 -8.86 -2.30
C ILE A 70 -4.32 -7.58 -1.76
N ASN A 71 -4.57 -6.44 -2.41
CA ASN A 71 -4.02 -5.16 -1.96
C ASN A 71 -4.56 -4.79 -0.57
N ALA A 72 -5.83 -5.07 -0.30
CA ALA A 72 -6.41 -4.85 1.03
C ALA A 72 -5.72 -5.71 2.08
N VAL A 73 -5.46 -6.98 1.77
CA VAL A 73 -4.72 -7.87 2.67
C VAL A 73 -3.32 -7.31 2.94
N MET A 74 -2.65 -6.79 1.90
CA MET A 74 -1.33 -6.20 2.07
C MET A 74 -1.37 -5.01 3.03
N LEU A 75 -2.40 -4.17 2.96
CA LEU A 75 -2.55 -3.07 3.90
C LEU A 75 -2.81 -3.57 5.32
N LEU A 76 -3.62 -4.62 5.49
CA LEU A 76 -3.87 -5.18 6.81
C LEU A 76 -2.60 -5.77 7.41
N VAL A 77 -1.81 -6.48 6.62
CA VAL A 77 -0.53 -7.02 7.08
C VAL A 77 0.41 -5.88 7.46
N THR A 78 0.47 -4.84 6.63
CA THR A 78 1.30 -3.66 6.92
C THR A 78 0.87 -2.99 8.22
N SER A 79 -0.43 -2.86 8.44
CA SER A 79 -0.97 -2.30 9.68
C SER A 79 -0.55 -3.13 10.90
N SER A 80 -0.70 -4.43 10.79
CA SER A 80 -0.34 -5.35 11.88
C SER A 80 1.15 -5.27 12.23
N LEU A 81 2.00 -5.31 11.22
CA LEU A 81 3.45 -5.21 11.43
C LEU A 81 3.85 -3.83 11.95
N SER A 82 3.24 -2.78 11.43
CA SER A 82 3.52 -1.42 11.88
C SER A 82 3.14 -1.21 13.33
N GLN A 83 2.02 -1.78 13.76
CA GLN A 83 1.62 -1.72 15.17
C GLN A 83 2.63 -2.44 16.06
N SER A 84 3.10 -3.61 15.64
CA SER A 84 4.12 -4.35 16.38
C SER A 84 5.42 -3.57 16.51
N LEU A 85 5.74 -2.75 15.52
CA LEU A 85 6.95 -1.93 15.51
C LEU A 85 6.75 -0.54 16.14
N GLY A 86 5.54 -0.24 16.59
CA GLY A 86 5.25 1.04 17.21
C GLY A 86 5.25 2.22 16.26
N LEU A 87 4.91 1.99 14.99
CA LEU A 87 4.99 3.05 13.97
C LEU A 87 3.73 3.93 13.89
N GLY A 88 2.63 3.53 14.52
CA GLY A 88 1.44 4.37 14.60
C GLY A 88 0.50 4.31 13.40
N PHE A 89 0.64 3.32 12.53
CA PHE A 89 -0.22 3.15 11.37
C PHE A 89 -1.26 2.05 11.65
N THR A 90 -2.54 2.36 11.48
CA THR A 90 -3.63 1.46 11.81
C THR A 90 -4.68 1.46 10.68
N VAL A 91 -5.11 0.26 10.27
CA VAL A 91 -6.22 0.07 9.35
C VAL A 91 -7.31 -0.70 10.09
N ARG A 92 -8.49 -0.09 10.19
CA ARG A 92 -9.59 -0.66 10.96
C ARG A 92 -10.51 -1.51 10.08
N GLY A 93 -10.12 -2.76 9.88
CA GLY A 93 -10.98 -3.71 9.23
C GLY A 93 -10.83 -3.76 7.71
N PHE A 94 -11.52 -4.73 7.14
CA PHE A 94 -11.36 -5.06 5.73
C PHE A 94 -11.95 -4.00 4.80
N GLY A 95 -13.08 -3.39 5.21
CA GLY A 95 -13.68 -2.32 4.40
C GLY A 95 -12.75 -1.13 4.22
N ALA A 96 -12.15 -0.66 5.32
CA ALA A 96 -11.17 0.42 5.27
C ALA A 96 -9.95 0.01 4.44
N ALA A 97 -9.53 -1.25 4.54
CA ALA A 97 -8.41 -1.75 3.75
C ALA A 97 -8.72 -1.74 2.25
N LEU A 98 -9.95 -2.12 1.86
CA LEU A 98 -10.36 -2.09 0.46
C LEU A 98 -10.34 -0.66 -0.10
N VAL A 99 -11.00 0.26 0.59
CA VAL A 99 -11.04 1.66 0.15
C VAL A 99 -9.63 2.24 0.17
N GLY A 100 -8.87 1.95 1.21
CA GLY A 100 -7.49 2.42 1.32
C GLY A 100 -6.61 1.88 0.20
N SER A 101 -6.75 0.61 -0.15
CA SER A 101 -5.95 0.03 -1.23
C SER A 101 -6.27 0.69 -2.56
N LEU A 102 -7.53 1.08 -2.77
CA LEU A 102 -7.92 1.81 -3.96
C LEU A 102 -7.24 3.18 -4.01
N VAL A 103 -7.28 3.91 -2.88
CA VAL A 103 -6.61 5.22 -2.79
C VAL A 103 -5.11 5.07 -3.03
N VAL A 104 -4.47 4.12 -2.36
CA VAL A 104 -3.04 3.87 -2.51
C VAL A 104 -2.71 3.54 -3.97
N SER A 105 -3.50 2.69 -4.60
CA SER A 105 -3.26 2.29 -5.99
C SER A 105 -3.36 3.48 -6.95
N ILE A 106 -4.38 4.31 -6.78
CA ILE A 106 -4.57 5.47 -7.65
C ILE A 106 -3.42 6.47 -7.47
N VAL A 107 -3.09 6.80 -6.22
CA VAL A 107 -2.04 7.77 -5.93
C VAL A 107 -0.69 7.24 -6.41
N SER A 108 -0.39 5.96 -6.16
CA SER A 108 0.86 5.36 -6.62
C SER A 108 0.98 5.36 -8.13
N MET A 109 -0.12 5.08 -8.83
CA MET A 109 -0.12 5.09 -10.30
C MET A 109 0.14 6.50 -10.82
N VAL A 110 -0.53 7.50 -10.26
CA VAL A 110 -0.35 8.90 -10.71
C VAL A 110 1.07 9.38 -10.41
N LEU A 111 1.55 9.17 -9.18
CA LEU A 111 2.89 9.62 -8.82
C LEU A 111 3.97 8.86 -9.59
N GLY A 112 3.77 7.56 -9.79
CA GLY A 112 4.71 6.76 -10.56
C GLY A 112 4.83 7.23 -11.99
N ALA A 113 3.71 7.57 -12.62
CA ALA A 113 3.71 8.09 -13.99
C ALA A 113 4.44 9.43 -14.07
N LEU A 114 4.21 10.32 -13.10
CA LEU A 114 4.88 11.62 -13.07
C LEU A 114 6.39 11.47 -12.91
N VAL A 115 6.82 10.57 -12.02
CA VAL A 115 8.24 10.34 -11.78
C VAL A 115 8.91 9.72 -13.01
N GLU A 116 8.24 8.78 -13.66
CA GLU A 116 8.80 8.14 -14.85
C GLU A 116 8.87 9.11 -16.03
N ASP A 117 7.88 10.00 -16.18
CA ASP A 117 7.93 11.03 -17.22
C ASP A 117 9.13 11.95 -17.03
N ASP A 118 9.39 12.39 -15.78
CA ASP A 118 10.57 13.19 -15.48
C ASP A 118 11.85 12.46 -15.85
N LYS A 119 11.88 11.15 -15.63
CA LYS A 119 13.07 10.35 -15.86
C LYS A 119 13.33 10.12 -17.35
N LYS A 120 12.30 10.18 -18.18
CA LYS A 120 12.45 10.00 -19.63
C LYS A 120 13.03 11.20 -20.34
N GLU A 121 12.98 12.36 -19.71
CA GLU A 121 13.56 13.58 -20.24
C GLU A 121 15.02 13.72 -19.84
#